data_f8df4c7f6abbaab17265888ac4993c1e
#
_entry.id   f8df4c7f6abbaab17265888ac4993c1e
#
_cell.length_a   1.000
_cell.length_b   1.000
_cell.length_c   1.000
_cell.angle_alpha   90.00
_cell.angle_beta   90.00
_cell.angle_gamma   90.00
#
_symmetry.space_group_name_H-M   'P 1'
#
loop_
_entity.id
_entity.type
_entity.pdbx_description
1 polymer ?
#
loop_
_entity_poly.entity_id
_entity_poly.type
_entity_poly.pdbx_seq_one_letter_code
_entity_poly.pdbx_strand_id
1 'polypeptide(L)'
;EGTGLGFDTNLIEEVSNFCPIPVIACGGAGKKEHVLDVINKTDTGGVAISSILHYDLASRDLDVESKEGNKEFLRNIKGNKNHEIRKGITSTTVNELKSYLSSNSVHVRI
;
A
#
# COMPACT_ATOMS: atom_id res chain seq x y z
N GLU A 1 -5.27 -2.99 7.13
CA GLU A 1 -5.28 -2.17 5.92
C GLU A 1 -5.80 -0.77 6.23
N GLY A 2 -5.31 0.27 5.55
CA GLY A 2 -5.77 1.64 5.73
C GLY A 2 -5.22 2.42 6.93
N THR A 3 -4.45 1.81 7.83
CA THR A 3 -3.89 2.51 9.00
C THR A 3 -2.77 3.49 8.64
N GLY A 4 -2.01 3.20 7.59
CA GLY A 4 -0.85 4.00 7.17
C GLY A 4 0.35 3.98 8.11
N LEU A 5 0.31 3.15 9.17
CA LEU A 5 1.35 3.11 10.21
C LEU A 5 2.55 2.24 9.86
N GLY A 6 2.50 1.49 8.77
CA GLY A 6 3.47 0.49 8.37
C GLY A 6 3.00 -0.93 8.68
N PHE A 7 3.81 -1.90 8.26
CA PHE A 7 3.58 -3.31 8.55
C PHE A 7 4.03 -3.66 9.98
N ASP A 8 3.38 -4.64 10.59
CA ASP A 8 3.90 -5.26 11.82
C ASP A 8 5.03 -6.24 11.46
N THR A 9 6.23 -5.68 11.34
CA THR A 9 7.41 -6.44 10.91
C THR A 9 7.79 -7.53 11.90
N ASN A 10 7.54 -7.35 13.21
CA ASN A 10 7.83 -8.35 14.21
C ASN A 10 6.93 -9.57 14.05
N LEU A 11 5.62 -9.35 13.89
CA LEU A 11 4.67 -10.43 13.65
C LEU A 11 4.98 -11.17 12.34
N ILE A 12 5.27 -10.43 11.25
CA ILE A 12 5.58 -11.01 9.94
C ILE A 12 6.84 -11.86 10.02
N GLU A 13 7.88 -11.38 10.67
CA GLU A 13 9.13 -12.12 10.88
C GLU A 13 8.89 -13.40 11.67
N GLU A 14 8.15 -13.32 12.78
CA GLU A 14 7.82 -14.48 13.60
C GLU A 14 7.04 -15.53 12.79
N VAL A 15 6.01 -15.13 12.06
CA VAL A 15 5.21 -16.03 11.22
C VAL A 15 6.06 -16.62 10.10
N SER A 16 6.91 -15.83 9.44
CA SER A 16 7.79 -16.32 8.36
C SER A 16 8.76 -17.38 8.85
N ASN A 17 9.28 -17.25 10.07
CA ASN A 17 10.18 -18.24 10.67
C ASN A 17 9.50 -19.58 11.00
N PHE A 18 8.20 -19.56 11.28
CA PHE A 18 7.43 -20.77 11.59
C PHE A 18 6.81 -21.44 10.36
N CYS A 19 6.50 -20.67 9.31
CA CYS A 19 5.82 -21.19 8.13
C CYS A 19 6.81 -21.81 7.15
N PRO A 20 6.61 -23.10 6.74
CA PRO A 20 7.44 -23.71 5.69
C PRO A 20 7.06 -23.29 4.27
N ILE A 21 6.12 -22.38 4.12
CA ILE A 21 5.64 -21.85 2.84
C ILE A 21 5.84 -20.33 2.81
N PRO A 22 5.94 -19.71 1.61
CA PRO A 22 6.08 -18.26 1.50
C PRO A 22 4.94 -17.50 2.19
N VAL A 23 5.31 -16.52 3.01
CA VAL A 23 4.36 -15.61 3.69
C VAL A 23 4.20 -14.35 2.87
N ILE A 24 2.97 -13.91 2.68
CA ILE A 24 2.64 -12.64 2.02
C ILE A 24 2.26 -11.61 3.08
N ALA A 25 3.08 -10.57 3.23
CA ALA A 25 2.81 -9.48 4.15
C ALA A 25 1.65 -8.61 3.61
N CYS A 26 0.63 -8.36 4.44
CA CYS A 26 -0.52 -7.54 4.08
C CYS A 26 -0.96 -6.65 5.23
N GLY A 27 -1.31 -5.40 4.92
CA GLY A 27 -1.89 -4.46 5.87
C GLY A 27 -0.90 -3.44 6.44
N GLY A 28 -1.37 -2.21 6.59
CA GLY A 28 -0.65 -1.13 7.25
C GLY A 28 0.19 -0.22 6.35
N ALA A 29 0.46 -0.58 5.09
CA ALA A 29 1.27 0.25 4.20
C ALA A 29 0.64 1.64 4.00
N GLY A 30 1.37 2.69 4.41
CA GLY A 30 0.98 4.08 4.22
C GLY A 30 1.84 4.81 3.18
N LYS A 31 2.98 4.28 2.84
CA LYS A 31 3.94 4.85 1.87
C LYS A 31 4.85 3.77 1.32
N LYS A 32 5.53 4.06 0.20
CA LYS A 32 6.44 3.11 -0.48
C LYS A 32 7.60 2.65 0.40
N GLU A 33 8.06 3.50 1.32
CA GLU A 33 9.11 3.17 2.27
C GLU A 33 8.71 2.03 3.21
N HIS A 34 7.43 1.92 3.58
CA HIS A 34 6.95 0.80 4.39
C HIS A 34 7.05 -0.54 3.66
N VAL A 35 6.89 -0.53 2.33
CA VAL A 35 7.07 -1.74 1.51
C VAL A 35 8.53 -2.16 1.48
N LEU A 36 9.45 -1.22 1.29
CA LEU A 36 10.88 -1.49 1.36
C LEU A 36 11.30 -2.00 2.74
N ASP A 37 10.75 -1.39 3.79
CA ASP A 37 11.05 -1.71 5.18
C ASP A 37 10.69 -3.18 5.53
N VAL A 38 9.48 -3.62 5.18
CA VAL A 38 9.05 -4.99 5.44
C VAL A 38 9.88 -6.02 4.65
N ILE A 39 10.24 -5.72 3.40
CA ILE A 39 11.09 -6.59 2.58
C ILE A 39 12.49 -6.73 3.19
N ASN A 40 13.06 -5.65 3.70
CA ASN A 40 14.41 -5.65 4.26
C ASN A 40 14.48 -6.23 5.69
N LYS A 41 13.39 -6.17 6.44
CA LYS A 41 13.35 -6.58 7.85
C LYS A 41 12.77 -7.97 8.09
N THR A 42 12.16 -8.58 7.09
CA THR A 42 11.49 -9.87 7.26
C THR A 42 11.81 -10.82 6.11
N ASP A 43 11.65 -12.12 6.34
CA ASP A 43 11.76 -13.15 5.31
C ASP A 43 10.41 -13.36 4.58
N THR A 44 9.73 -12.25 4.25
CA THR A 44 8.46 -12.32 3.53
C THR A 44 8.67 -12.70 2.06
N GLY A 45 7.87 -13.63 1.56
CA GLY A 45 7.88 -14.05 0.15
C GLY A 45 7.22 -13.07 -0.82
N GLY A 46 6.49 -12.08 -0.29
CA GLY A 46 5.83 -11.05 -1.08
C GLY A 46 5.06 -10.06 -0.23
N VAL A 47 4.58 -8.99 -0.88
CA VAL A 47 3.84 -7.92 -0.22
C VAL A 47 2.56 -7.62 -0.97
N ALA A 48 1.42 -7.63 -0.27
CA ALA A 48 0.13 -7.20 -0.79
C ALA A 48 -0.20 -5.79 -0.26
N ILE A 49 -0.54 -4.90 -1.16
CA ILE A 49 -0.86 -3.50 -0.85
C ILE A 49 -2.13 -3.07 -1.57
N SER A 50 -2.90 -2.18 -0.97
CA SER A 50 -4.13 -1.64 -1.53
C SER A 50 -4.19 -0.12 -1.36
N SER A 51 -4.26 0.40 -0.14
CA SER A 51 -4.58 1.80 0.15
C SER A 51 -3.69 2.80 -0.58
N ILE A 52 -2.37 2.60 -0.61
CA ILE A 52 -1.44 3.54 -1.26
C ILE A 52 -1.61 3.61 -2.78
N LEU A 53 -2.10 2.54 -3.41
CA LEU A 53 -2.43 2.52 -4.85
C LEU A 53 -3.84 3.04 -5.10
N HIS A 54 -4.80 2.64 -4.27
CA HIS A 54 -6.19 3.04 -4.39
C HIS A 54 -6.34 4.56 -4.27
N TYR A 55 -5.69 5.19 -3.31
CA TYR A 55 -5.79 6.65 -3.12
C TYR A 55 -5.10 7.45 -4.23
N ASP A 56 -4.08 6.92 -4.87
CA ASP A 56 -3.53 7.52 -6.08
C ASP A 56 -4.58 7.55 -7.21
N LEU A 57 -5.22 6.42 -7.48
CA LEU A 57 -6.24 6.30 -8.51
C LEU A 57 -7.46 7.18 -8.19
N ALA A 58 -7.93 7.19 -6.93
CA ALA A 58 -9.08 7.97 -6.50
C ALA A 58 -8.82 9.49 -6.52
N SER A 59 -7.56 9.92 -6.46
CA SER A 59 -7.18 11.34 -6.54
C SER A 59 -7.14 11.87 -7.97
N ARG A 60 -7.00 10.99 -8.96
CA ARG A 60 -7.05 11.36 -10.36
C ARG A 60 -8.49 11.76 -10.72
N ASP A 61 -8.64 12.82 -11.50
CA ASP A 61 -9.94 13.21 -12.07
C ASP A 61 -10.33 12.20 -13.17
N LEU A 62 -10.84 11.07 -12.76
CA LEU A 62 -11.48 10.16 -13.66
C LEU A 62 -12.92 10.69 -13.84
N ASP A 63 -13.19 11.31 -14.97
CA ASP A 63 -14.53 11.60 -15.49
C ASP A 63 -15.24 10.28 -15.86
N VAL A 64 -15.24 9.34 -14.93
CA VAL A 64 -15.96 8.10 -15.11
C VAL A 64 -17.34 8.28 -14.52
N GLU A 65 -18.34 8.45 -15.40
CA GLU A 65 -19.74 8.23 -15.06
C GLU A 65 -19.96 6.74 -14.75
N SER A 66 -19.38 6.24 -13.67
CA SER A 66 -19.70 4.90 -13.22
C SER A 66 -21.09 4.92 -12.59
N LYS A 67 -21.98 4.09 -13.12
CA LYS A 67 -23.32 3.89 -12.56
C LYS A 67 -23.30 3.04 -11.29
N GLU A 68 -22.17 2.43 -10.99
CA GLU A 68 -21.95 1.53 -9.84
C GLU A 68 -20.95 2.13 -8.87
N GLY A 69 -21.21 1.99 -7.59
CA GLY A 69 -20.33 2.46 -6.51
C GLY A 69 -20.94 3.55 -5.63
N ASN A 70 -20.37 3.71 -4.44
CA ASN A 70 -20.78 4.75 -3.50
C ASN A 70 -20.22 6.11 -3.93
N LYS A 71 -20.92 6.78 -4.84
CA LYS A 71 -20.55 8.11 -5.37
C LYS A 71 -20.41 9.17 -4.26
N GLU A 72 -21.17 9.02 -3.19
CA GLU A 72 -21.14 9.95 -2.07
C GLU A 72 -19.84 9.81 -1.27
N PHE A 73 -19.36 8.59 -1.06
CA PHE A 73 -18.06 8.31 -0.45
C PHE A 73 -16.91 8.89 -1.30
N LEU A 74 -16.94 8.68 -2.62
CA LEU A 74 -15.93 9.18 -3.54
C LEU A 74 -15.95 10.72 -3.65
N ARG A 75 -17.13 11.36 -3.62
CA ARG A 75 -17.28 12.82 -3.60
C ARG A 75 -16.75 13.42 -2.30
N ASN A 76 -17.01 12.79 -1.17
CA ASN A 76 -16.51 13.22 0.13
C ASN A 76 -14.97 13.11 0.20
N ILE A 77 -14.36 12.17 -0.50
CA ILE A 77 -12.89 12.08 -0.67
C ILE A 77 -12.36 13.28 -1.46
N LYS A 78 -13.06 13.75 -2.52
CA LYS A 78 -12.66 14.93 -3.30
C LYS A 78 -12.81 16.26 -2.53
N GLY A 79 -13.87 16.38 -1.72
CA GLY A 79 -14.24 17.65 -1.05
C GLY A 79 -13.51 17.91 0.27
N ASN A 80 -12.99 16.94 0.93
CA ASN A 80 -12.47 17.08 2.29
C ASN A 80 -10.98 16.69 2.34
N LYS A 81 -10.11 17.71 2.17
CA LYS A 81 -8.64 17.57 2.33
C LYS A 81 -8.22 17.07 3.72
N ASN A 82 -9.16 16.99 4.66
CA ASN A 82 -8.97 16.65 6.07
C ASN A 82 -9.59 15.31 6.48
N HIS A 83 -9.86 14.37 5.57
CA HIS A 83 -10.42 13.09 5.97
C HIS A 83 -9.37 12.32 6.79
N GLU A 84 -9.73 11.94 8.01
CA GLU A 84 -8.84 11.22 8.96
C GLU A 84 -8.31 9.90 8.38
N ILE A 85 -9.03 9.28 7.45
CA ILE A 85 -8.64 8.06 6.71
C ILE A 85 -7.37 8.26 5.87
N ARG A 86 -7.00 9.52 5.52
CA ARG A 86 -5.79 9.83 4.75
C ARG A 86 -4.56 10.20 5.59
N LYS A 87 -4.73 10.33 6.91
CA LYS A 87 -3.59 10.60 7.79
C LYS A 87 -2.58 9.45 7.68
N GLY A 88 -1.36 9.77 7.30
CA GLY A 88 -0.27 8.81 7.19
C GLY A 88 -0.20 8.03 5.87
N ILE A 89 -1.09 8.32 4.90
CA ILE A 89 -1.04 7.67 3.58
C ILE A 89 -0.49 8.64 2.53
N THR A 90 0.65 8.26 1.95
CA THR A 90 1.23 8.90 0.76
C THR A 90 1.05 7.96 -0.41
N SER A 91 0.13 8.31 -1.31
CA SER A 91 -0.17 7.47 -2.47
C SER A 91 0.99 7.38 -3.45
N THR A 92 1.03 6.29 -4.19
CA THR A 92 2.04 6.02 -5.22
C THR A 92 1.43 5.16 -6.33
N THR A 93 2.08 5.14 -7.49
CA THR A 93 1.73 4.22 -8.57
C THR A 93 2.54 2.92 -8.48
N VAL A 94 2.06 1.87 -9.17
CA VAL A 94 2.82 0.60 -9.26
C VAL A 94 4.20 0.83 -9.88
N ASN A 95 4.28 1.67 -10.92
CA ASN A 95 5.55 1.96 -11.61
C ASN A 95 6.53 2.71 -10.71
N GLU A 96 6.07 3.73 -9.98
CA GLU A 96 6.89 4.47 -9.02
C GLU A 96 7.38 3.57 -7.88
N LEU A 97 6.50 2.71 -7.35
CA LEU A 97 6.88 1.76 -6.31
C LEU A 97 7.94 0.78 -6.81
N LYS A 98 7.75 0.19 -7.99
CA LYS A 98 8.73 -0.73 -8.59
C LYS A 98 10.08 -0.05 -8.85
N SER A 99 10.07 1.16 -9.40
CA SER A 99 11.28 1.95 -9.64
C SER A 99 12.01 2.26 -8.33
N TYR A 100 11.26 2.63 -7.28
CA TYR A 100 11.80 2.87 -5.94
C TYR A 100 12.42 1.62 -5.32
N LEU A 101 11.75 0.47 -5.40
CA LEU A 101 12.28 -0.80 -4.89
C LEU A 101 13.53 -1.24 -5.65
N SER A 102 13.52 -1.13 -6.98
CA SER A 102 14.67 -1.45 -7.82
C SER A 102 15.89 -0.57 -7.51
N SER A 103 15.69 0.74 -7.31
CA SER A 103 16.77 1.66 -6.93
C SER A 103 17.34 1.39 -5.52
N ASN A 104 16.61 0.65 -4.68
CA ASN A 104 17.05 0.17 -3.37
C ASN A 104 17.47 -1.31 -3.37
N SER A 105 17.92 -1.81 -4.53
CA SER A 105 18.48 -3.16 -4.69
C SER A 105 17.47 -4.30 -4.45
N VAL A 106 16.17 -4.03 -4.44
CA VAL A 106 15.15 -5.06 -4.39
C VAL A 106 14.84 -5.53 -5.81
N HIS A 107 14.98 -6.84 -6.06
CA HIS A 107 14.64 -7.41 -7.35
C HIS A 107 13.12 -7.42 -7.53
N VAL A 108 12.65 -6.67 -8.52
CA VAL A 108 11.22 -6.60 -8.89
C VAL A 108 11.04 -6.87 -10.38
N ARG A 109 9.95 -7.53 -10.73
CA ARG A 109 9.57 -7.71 -12.13
C ARG A 109 9.02 -6.39 -12.67
N ILE A 110 9.71 -5.84 -13.65
CA ILE A 110 9.32 -4.61 -14.37
C ILE A 110 8.38 -4.97 -15.51
#